data_34717f8a73b7c2870eb66d0e919fdc37
#
_entry.id   34717f8a73b7c2870eb66d0e919fdc37
#
_cell.length_a   1.000
_cell.length_b   1.000
_cell.length_c   1.000
_cell.angle_alpha   90.00
_cell.angle_beta   90.00
_cell.angle_gamma   90.00
#
_symmetry.space_group_name_H-M   'P 1'
#
loop_
_entity.id
_entity.type
_entity.pdbx_description
1 polymer ?
#
loop_
_entity_poly.entity_id
_entity_poly.type
_entity_poly.pdbx_seq_one_letter_code
_entity_poly.pdbx_strand_id
1 'polypeptide(L)'
;QQLWASPRRDMSIHLKTRMSVIDNSGAKEVECIDFYARRPARLGDAVRVVVKAARPDGRVSKKDIVGAVIVRQKARLQRPDGSTVFFQENACVLMKRDLSGPIGTRVTGPVARELRQGKFMKVVLMATRVV
;
A
#
# COMPACT_ATOMS: atom_id res chain seq x y z
N GLN A 1 31.92 -5.94 3.70
CA GLN A 1 31.30 -5.98 3.93
C GLN A 1 30.08 -5.57 3.85
N GLN A 2 29.42 -5.31 3.28
CA GLN A 2 28.28 -4.94 3.09
C GLN A 2 27.31 -5.84 2.78
N LEU A 3 27.56 -6.96 2.70
CA LEU A 3 26.61 -7.92 2.39
C LEU A 3 25.51 -7.99 3.34
N TRP A 4 25.76 -7.68 4.58
CA TRP A 4 24.69 -7.78 5.52
C TRP A 4 23.71 -6.68 5.41
N ALA A 5 24.00 -5.64 4.74
CA ALA A 5 23.03 -4.59 4.52
C ALA A 5 21.95 -5.02 3.53
N SER A 6 22.25 -5.96 2.66
CA SER A 6 21.34 -6.35 1.59
C SER A 6 20.05 -6.99 2.06
N PRO A 7 20.04 -7.86 3.06
CA PRO A 7 18.80 -8.55 3.44
C PRO A 7 17.67 -7.65 3.84
N ARG A 8 17.97 -6.45 4.30
CA ARG A 8 16.90 -5.56 4.71
C ARG A 8 15.98 -5.13 3.61
N ARG A 9 16.44 -5.20 2.37
CA ARG A 9 15.58 -4.85 1.24
C ARG A 9 14.47 -5.82 1.03
N ASP A 10 14.62 -7.02 1.56
CA ASP A 10 13.60 -8.05 1.40
C ASP A 10 12.32 -7.72 2.16
N MET A 11 12.35 -6.72 3.02
CA MET A 11 11.16 -6.30 3.74
C MET A 11 10.25 -5.37 2.92
N SER A 12 10.67 -4.98 1.72
CA SER A 12 9.81 -4.23 0.79
C SER A 12 8.66 -5.11 0.31
N ILE A 13 7.69 -4.49 -0.32
CA ILE A 13 6.55 -5.23 -0.86
C ILE A 13 6.99 -5.95 -2.13
N HIS A 14 6.91 -7.26 -2.11
CA HIS A 14 7.26 -8.13 -3.23
C HIS A 14 6.01 -8.86 -3.74
N LEU A 15 6.17 -9.67 -4.78
CA LEU A 15 5.10 -10.53 -5.25
C LEU A 15 4.70 -11.50 -4.15
N LYS A 16 3.41 -11.76 -4.03
CA LYS A 16 2.80 -12.62 -3.01
C LYS A 16 2.83 -12.06 -1.60
N THR A 17 3.31 -10.84 -1.40
CA THR A 17 3.21 -10.19 -0.10
C THR A 17 1.76 -9.86 0.20
N ARG A 18 1.30 -10.25 1.39
CA ARG A 18 -0.06 -9.92 1.82
C ARG A 18 -0.07 -8.60 2.57
N MET A 19 -1.14 -7.85 2.38
CA MET A 19 -1.29 -6.53 2.99
C MET A 19 -2.70 -6.39 3.53
N SER A 20 -2.82 -5.62 4.62
CA SER A 20 -4.11 -5.25 5.16
C SER A 20 -4.69 -4.11 4.34
N VAL A 21 -6.01 -4.11 4.16
CA VAL A 21 -6.73 -3.02 3.49
C VAL A 21 -7.33 -2.14 4.56
N ILE A 22 -7.01 -0.85 4.52
CA ILE A 22 -7.40 0.08 5.57
C ILE A 22 -8.47 1.07 5.13
N ASP A 23 -9.10 0.81 4.00
CA ASP A 23 -10.21 1.64 3.54
C ASP A 23 -11.55 0.93 3.79
N ASN A 24 -12.63 1.57 3.38
CA ASN A 24 -13.97 1.04 3.57
C ASN A 24 -14.54 0.40 2.30
N SER A 25 -13.69 -0.10 1.42
CA SER A 25 -14.12 -0.77 0.19
C SER A 25 -14.75 -2.14 0.44
N GLY A 26 -14.49 -2.74 1.59
CA GLY A 26 -14.98 -4.06 1.93
C GLY A 26 -13.92 -5.13 1.93
N ALA A 27 -12.81 -4.93 1.28
CA ALA A 27 -11.70 -5.88 1.33
C ALA A 27 -11.02 -5.82 2.71
N LYS A 28 -10.55 -6.97 3.16
CA LYS A 28 -9.82 -7.07 4.43
C LYS A 28 -8.34 -7.33 4.18
N GLU A 29 -8.02 -8.20 3.24
CA GLU A 29 -6.67 -8.60 2.96
C GLU A 29 -6.48 -8.82 1.47
N VAL A 30 -5.34 -8.40 0.95
CA VAL A 30 -5.00 -8.55 -0.46
C VAL A 30 -3.58 -9.07 -0.58
N GLU A 31 -3.26 -9.60 -1.75
CA GLU A 31 -1.93 -10.11 -2.06
C GLU A 31 -1.41 -9.44 -3.32
N CYS A 32 -0.16 -8.97 -3.27
CA CYS A 32 0.48 -8.32 -4.40
C CYS A 32 0.77 -9.36 -5.49
N ILE A 33 0.31 -9.08 -6.72
CA ILE A 33 0.52 -10.00 -7.83
C ILE A 33 1.34 -9.37 -8.96
N ASP A 34 1.46 -8.04 -9.00
CA ASP A 34 2.24 -7.38 -10.04
C ASP A 34 2.57 -5.95 -9.60
N PHE A 35 3.58 -5.37 -10.23
CA PHE A 35 3.97 -3.99 -9.99
C PHE A 35 3.68 -3.14 -11.22
N TYR A 36 3.21 -1.91 -11.00
CA TYR A 36 3.13 -0.95 -12.09
C TYR A 36 4.51 -0.42 -12.45
N ALA A 37 5.40 -0.26 -11.46
CA ALA A 37 6.80 -0.01 -11.70
C ALA A 37 7.55 -1.35 -11.79
N ARG A 38 8.71 -1.37 -12.44
CA ARG A 38 9.46 -2.62 -12.61
C ARG A 38 10.42 -2.89 -11.46
N ARG A 39 9.96 -2.71 -10.24
CA ARG A 39 10.76 -2.92 -9.04
C ARG A 39 9.85 -3.25 -7.87
N PRO A 40 10.40 -3.85 -6.80
CA PRO A 40 9.60 -4.05 -5.59
C PRO A 40 9.02 -2.73 -5.09
N ALA A 41 7.79 -2.80 -4.62
CA ALA A 41 7.05 -1.60 -4.26
C ALA A 41 7.44 -1.09 -2.87
N ARG A 42 7.35 0.21 -2.71
CA ARG A 42 7.64 0.92 -1.47
C ARG A 42 6.46 1.82 -1.13
N LEU A 43 6.59 2.55 -0.03
CA LEU A 43 5.58 3.54 0.35
C LEU A 43 5.30 4.49 -0.81
N GLY A 44 4.02 4.67 -1.10
CA GLY A 44 3.58 5.56 -2.17
C GLY A 44 3.51 4.93 -3.55
N ASP A 45 4.01 3.71 -3.71
CA ASP A 45 3.95 3.03 -4.99
C ASP A 45 2.61 2.31 -5.17
N ALA A 46 2.19 2.18 -6.42
CA ALA A 46 1.00 1.41 -6.76
C ALA A 46 1.38 0.00 -7.16
N VAL A 47 0.52 -0.95 -6.83
CA VAL A 47 0.69 -2.35 -7.20
C VAL A 47 -0.65 -2.90 -7.63
N ARG A 48 -0.63 -4.01 -8.37
CA ARG A 48 -1.84 -4.75 -8.68
C ARG A 48 -1.98 -5.87 -7.67
N VAL A 49 -3.17 -6.00 -7.10
CA VAL A 49 -3.43 -6.96 -6.03
C VAL A 49 -4.66 -7.80 -6.35
N VAL A 50 -4.72 -8.97 -5.74
CA VAL A 50 -5.90 -9.81 -5.76
C VAL A 50 -6.49 -9.84 -4.35
N VAL A 51 -7.81 -9.72 -4.25
CA VAL A 51 -8.49 -9.71 -2.96
C VAL A 51 -8.58 -11.13 -2.44
N LYS A 52 -8.01 -11.36 -1.25
CA LYS A 52 -7.99 -12.69 -0.61
C LYS A 52 -9.08 -12.84 0.44
N ALA A 53 -9.48 -11.76 1.08
CA ALA A 53 -10.56 -11.78 2.06
C ALA A 53 -11.35 -10.48 1.94
N ALA A 54 -12.67 -10.58 1.93
CA ALA A 54 -13.55 -9.42 1.78
C ALA A 54 -14.87 -9.68 2.50
N ARG A 55 -15.55 -8.59 2.87
CA ARG A 55 -16.91 -8.67 3.39
C ARG A 55 -17.89 -8.95 2.24
N PRO A 56 -18.96 -9.74 2.51
CA PRO A 56 -19.89 -10.09 1.42
C PRO A 56 -20.60 -8.89 0.78
N ASP A 57 -20.81 -7.82 1.54
CA ASP A 57 -21.55 -6.64 1.08
C ASP A 57 -20.64 -5.49 0.63
N GLY A 58 -19.37 -5.74 0.45
CA GLY A 58 -18.42 -4.70 0.07
C GLY A 58 -18.46 -4.38 -1.42
N ARG A 59 -17.76 -3.32 -1.79
CA ARG A 59 -17.63 -2.89 -3.19
C ARG A 59 -16.73 -3.80 -3.99
N VAL A 60 -15.90 -4.59 -3.34
CA VAL A 60 -15.04 -5.59 -3.98
C VAL A 60 -15.33 -6.94 -3.39
N SER A 61 -15.10 -7.97 -4.20
CA SER A 61 -15.33 -9.35 -3.80
C SER A 61 -14.03 -10.12 -3.78
N LYS A 62 -14.03 -11.24 -3.06
CA LYS A 62 -12.90 -12.16 -3.05
C LYS A 62 -12.54 -12.55 -4.48
N LYS A 63 -11.25 -12.61 -4.77
CA LYS A 63 -10.67 -12.93 -6.09
C LYS A 63 -10.70 -11.78 -7.10
N ASP A 64 -11.25 -10.63 -6.76
CA ASP A 64 -11.17 -9.47 -7.65
C ASP A 64 -9.72 -8.99 -7.75
N ILE A 65 -9.36 -8.50 -8.93
CA ILE A 65 -8.04 -7.93 -9.19
C ILE A 65 -8.20 -6.42 -9.37
N VAL A 66 -7.54 -5.66 -8.52
CA VAL A 66 -7.64 -4.20 -8.51
C VAL A 66 -6.26 -3.59 -8.29
N GLY A 67 -6.15 -2.28 -8.43
CA GLY A 67 -4.95 -1.55 -8.05
C GLY A 67 -4.95 -1.27 -6.56
N ALA A 68 -3.77 -0.98 -6.02
CA ALA A 68 -3.62 -0.57 -4.63
C ALA A 68 -2.42 0.35 -4.51
N VAL A 69 -2.47 1.26 -3.54
CA VAL A 69 -1.36 2.15 -3.20
C VAL A 69 -0.88 1.77 -1.81
N ILE A 70 0.41 1.59 -1.66
CA ILE A 70 1.01 1.20 -0.39
C ILE A 70 1.10 2.43 0.50
N VAL A 71 0.40 2.40 1.62
CA VAL A 71 0.34 3.54 2.56
C VAL A 71 1.11 3.28 3.84
N ARG A 72 1.40 2.02 4.17
CA ARG A 72 2.24 1.62 5.30
C ARG A 72 3.10 0.45 4.90
N GLN A 73 4.32 0.41 5.39
CA GLN A 73 5.19 -0.76 5.19
C GLN A 73 5.99 -1.02 6.46
N LYS A 74 6.33 -2.29 6.68
CA LYS A 74 7.18 -2.69 7.81
C LYS A 74 8.63 -2.32 7.57
N ALA A 75 9.07 -2.33 6.32
CA ALA A 75 10.44 -2.00 5.99
C ALA A 75 10.73 -0.54 6.33
N ARG A 76 11.94 -0.29 6.84
CA ARG A 76 12.35 1.06 7.15
C ARG A 76 12.62 1.85 5.90
N LEU A 77 12.09 3.04 5.82
CA LEU A 77 12.35 3.96 4.73
C LEU A 77 13.10 5.17 5.28
N GLN A 78 14.30 5.39 4.78
CA GLN A 78 15.08 6.54 5.18
C GLN A 78 14.71 7.72 4.29
N ARG A 79 14.31 8.82 4.90
CA ARG A 79 13.92 10.03 4.19
C ARG A 79 15.11 10.92 3.91
N PRO A 80 15.03 11.80 2.91
CA PRO A 80 16.13 12.72 2.59
C PRO A 80 16.54 13.64 3.75
N ASP A 81 15.62 13.93 4.66
CA ASP A 81 15.91 14.78 5.82
C ASP A 81 16.62 14.04 6.96
N GLY A 82 16.94 12.77 6.77
CA GLY A 82 17.64 11.96 7.78
C GLY A 82 16.72 11.17 8.69
N SER A 83 15.40 11.42 8.66
CA SER A 83 14.47 10.66 9.48
C SER A 83 14.17 9.30 8.85
N THR A 84 13.66 8.38 9.67
CA THR A 84 13.28 7.05 9.23
C THR A 84 11.83 6.81 9.60
N VAL A 85 11.07 6.23 8.70
CA VAL A 85 9.68 5.87 8.95
C VAL A 85 9.48 4.38 8.71
N PHE A 86 8.71 3.75 9.59
CA PHE A 86 8.27 2.37 9.42
C PHE A 86 6.98 2.18 10.20
N PHE A 87 6.24 1.14 9.85
CA PHE A 87 4.97 0.83 10.48
C PHE A 87 4.97 -0.62 10.95
N GLN A 88 3.98 -0.99 11.75
CA GLN A 88 3.88 -2.34 12.29
C GLN A 88 3.34 -3.34 11.28
N GLU A 89 2.74 -2.86 10.20
CA GLU A 89 2.15 -3.72 9.18
C GLU A 89 2.33 -3.14 7.79
N ASN A 90 2.19 -4.00 6.80
CA ASN A 90 2.05 -3.56 5.41
C ASN A 90 0.57 -3.31 5.16
N ALA A 91 0.22 -2.13 4.70
CA ALA A 91 -1.16 -1.75 4.46
C ALA A 91 -1.29 -0.96 3.17
N CYS A 92 -2.45 -1.08 2.56
CA CYS A 92 -2.72 -0.42 1.29
C CYS A 92 -4.14 0.12 1.25
N VAL A 93 -4.38 0.99 0.29
CA VAL A 93 -5.70 1.52 -0.06
C VAL A 93 -6.00 1.07 -1.47
N LEU A 94 -7.19 0.52 -1.68
CA LEU A 94 -7.57 0.00 -3.00
C LEU A 94 -7.91 1.14 -3.96
N MET A 95 -7.45 0.97 -5.19
CA MET A 95 -7.67 1.91 -6.27
C MET A 95 -8.32 1.17 -7.44
N LYS A 96 -8.95 1.90 -8.34
CA LYS A 96 -9.43 1.32 -9.59
C LYS A 96 -8.24 0.78 -10.39
N ARG A 97 -8.49 -0.18 -11.27
CA ARG A 97 -7.42 -0.81 -12.05
C ARG A 97 -6.57 0.18 -12.83
N ASP A 98 -7.18 1.23 -13.35
CA ASP A 98 -6.49 2.27 -14.11
C ASP A 98 -5.86 3.33 -13.21
N LEU A 99 -5.93 3.17 -11.90
CA LEU A 99 -5.41 4.10 -10.90
C LEU A 99 -6.04 5.49 -11.00
N SER A 100 -7.25 5.58 -11.53
CA SER A 100 -7.92 6.88 -11.69
C SER A 100 -8.45 7.43 -10.37
N GLY A 101 -8.69 6.60 -9.39
CA GLY A 101 -9.17 7.05 -8.09
C GLY A 101 -9.38 5.91 -7.13
N PRO A 102 -9.59 6.22 -5.84
CA PRO A 102 -9.81 5.20 -4.83
C PRO A 102 -11.20 4.57 -4.97
N ILE A 103 -11.30 3.30 -4.58
CA ILE A 103 -12.58 2.58 -4.55
C ILE A 103 -13.36 2.99 -3.30
N GLY A 104 -12.68 3.09 -2.18
CA GLY A 104 -13.31 3.47 -0.92
C GLY A 104 -13.40 4.97 -0.76
N THR A 105 -14.06 5.39 0.31
CA THR A 105 -14.25 6.81 0.63
C THR A 105 -13.57 7.23 1.93
N ARG A 106 -13.06 6.28 2.71
CA ARG A 106 -12.42 6.56 4.00
C ARG A 106 -11.14 5.73 4.14
N VAL A 107 -10.18 6.29 4.84
CA VAL A 107 -8.92 5.62 5.16
C VAL A 107 -8.74 5.65 6.67
N THR A 108 -8.47 4.50 7.25
CA THR A 108 -8.32 4.34 8.70
C THR A 108 -6.85 4.44 9.11
N GLY A 109 -6.57 5.28 10.09
CA GLY A 109 -5.25 5.39 10.68
C GLY A 109 -4.28 6.21 9.85
N PRO A 110 -3.00 6.23 10.24
CA PRO A 110 -2.01 7.07 9.60
C PRO A 110 -1.57 6.52 8.24
N VAL A 111 -1.18 7.43 7.35
CA VAL A 111 -0.56 7.10 6.08
C VAL A 111 0.78 7.81 5.97
N ALA A 112 1.65 7.29 5.11
CA ALA A 112 2.97 7.87 4.93
C ALA A 112 2.91 9.16 4.11
N ARG A 113 3.78 10.09 4.46
CA ARG A 113 3.88 11.38 3.78
C ARG A 113 4.35 11.26 2.33
N GLU A 114 5.02 10.18 1.99
CA GLU A 114 5.51 9.92 0.63
C GLU A 114 4.40 9.91 -0.42
N LEU A 115 3.17 9.67 -0.02
CA LEU A 115 2.03 9.70 -0.95
C LEU A 115 1.82 11.06 -1.59
N ARG A 116 2.24 12.15 -0.94
CA ARG A 116 2.10 13.50 -1.47
C ARG A 116 2.97 13.75 -2.69
N GLN A 117 4.02 12.97 -2.86
CA GLN A 117 4.95 13.15 -3.98
C GLN A 117 4.48 12.47 -5.25
N GLY A 118 3.44 11.64 -5.16
CA GLY A 118 2.93 10.89 -6.30
C GLY A 118 1.56 11.39 -6.74
N LYS A 119 0.88 10.55 -7.50
CA LYS A 119 -0.43 10.87 -8.09
C LYS A 119 -1.60 10.58 -7.15
N PHE A 120 -1.34 10.27 -5.89
CA PHE A 120 -2.36 9.73 -5.00
C PHE A 120 -2.78 10.71 -3.91
N MET A 121 -2.87 11.98 -4.27
CA MET A 121 -3.27 13.01 -3.32
C MET A 121 -4.67 12.78 -2.75
N LYS A 122 -5.56 12.15 -3.51
CA LYS A 122 -6.91 11.84 -3.02
C LYS A 122 -6.87 10.92 -1.81
N VAL A 123 -5.92 9.98 -1.78
CA VAL A 123 -5.74 9.09 -0.63
C VAL A 123 -5.28 9.89 0.60
N VAL A 124 -4.36 10.82 0.39
CA VAL A 124 -3.88 11.68 1.48
C VAL A 124 -5.01 12.51 2.06
N LEU A 125 -5.88 13.04 1.20
CA LEU A 125 -7.01 13.86 1.65
C LEU A 125 -8.04 13.06 2.44
N MET A 126 -8.14 11.76 2.20
CA MET A 126 -9.05 10.89 2.94
C MET A 126 -8.47 10.43 4.28
N ALA A 127 -7.16 10.55 4.46
CA ALA A 127 -6.50 10.05 5.65
C ALA A 127 -6.75 10.98 6.83
N THR A 128 -6.85 10.39 8.03
CA THR A 128 -7.02 11.16 9.25
C THR A 128 -5.70 11.72 9.74
N ARG A 129 -4.58 11.12 9.36
CA ARG A 129 -3.27 11.56 9.80
C ARG A 129 -2.21 11.18 8.77
N VAL A 130 -1.27 12.10 8.53
CA VAL A 130 -0.14 11.88 7.63
C VAL A 130 1.14 11.97 8.44
N VAL A 131 1.98 10.95 8.32
CA VAL A 131 3.19 10.83 9.16
C VAL A 131 4.47 10.98 8.35
#